data_5eba75afd6190eeed65ff36daf60a1b2
#
_entry.id   5eba75afd6190eeed65ff36daf60a1b2
#
_cell.length_a   1.000
_cell.length_b   1.000
_cell.length_c   1.000
_cell.angle_alpha   90.00
_cell.angle_beta   90.00
_cell.angle_gamma   90.00
#
_symmetry.space_group_name_H-M   'P 1'
#
loop_
_entity.id
_entity.type
_entity.pdbx_description
1 polymer ?
#
loop_
_entity_poly.entity_id
_entity_poly.type
_entity_poly.pdbx_seq_one_letter_code
_entity_poly.pdbx_strand_id
1 'polypeptide(L)'
;FEYTKSKNQETKLINLSDGGIEYYRGPDIEYNETTRNAANDIMDADVWLIGSPIYNSFFSSALKNLFEYVNYKKTPGKIAGITILAAGNIGFVNVQTLITQLMSYFRVITNPKAVFLTTESVSENSITDEEAKSRLKEMVDETLEIASKLHQN
;
A
#
# COMPACT_ATOMS: atom_id res chain seq x y z
N PHE A 1 -3.58 -9.49 2.97
CA PHE A 1 -4.63 -9.30 3.98
C PHE A 1 -4.76 -10.54 4.87
N GLU A 2 -5.16 -11.71 4.35
CA GLU A 2 -5.34 -12.93 5.16
C GLU A 2 -4.04 -13.38 5.86
N TYR A 3 -2.90 -13.28 5.17
CA TYR A 3 -1.61 -13.60 5.77
C TYR A 3 -1.26 -12.66 6.95
N THR A 4 -1.53 -11.38 6.84
CA THR A 4 -1.29 -10.42 7.93
C THR A 4 -2.21 -10.69 9.13
N LYS A 5 -3.48 -11.03 8.88
CA LYS A 5 -4.40 -11.48 9.94
C LYS A 5 -3.89 -12.74 10.66
N SER A 6 -3.31 -13.69 9.93
CA SER A 6 -2.76 -14.91 10.52
C SER A 6 -1.59 -14.66 11.48
N LYS A 7 -0.99 -13.46 11.45
CA LYS A 7 0.05 -13.00 12.37
C LYS A 7 -0.51 -12.28 13.61
N ASN A 8 -1.81 -12.41 13.89
CA ASN A 8 -2.51 -11.73 15.00
C ASN A 8 -2.42 -10.19 14.95
N GLN A 9 -2.32 -9.62 13.74
CA GLN A 9 -2.34 -8.18 13.54
C GLN A 9 -3.79 -7.71 13.28
N GLU A 10 -4.20 -6.62 13.93
CA GLU A 10 -5.40 -5.92 13.51
C GLU A 10 -5.17 -5.38 12.10
N THR A 11 -6.05 -5.75 11.18
CA THR A 11 -5.81 -5.49 9.75
C THR A 11 -7.08 -4.97 9.10
N LYS A 12 -6.96 -3.85 8.38
CA LYS A 12 -8.02 -3.28 7.55
C LYS A 12 -7.64 -3.38 6.07
N LEU A 13 -8.61 -3.64 5.23
CA LEU A 13 -8.44 -3.66 3.77
C LEU A 13 -9.21 -2.48 3.17
N ILE A 14 -8.50 -1.61 2.47
CA ILE A 14 -9.08 -0.56 1.65
C ILE A 14 -8.95 -1.00 0.20
N ASN A 15 -10.04 -1.50 -0.38
CA ASN A 15 -10.08 -1.91 -1.78
C ASN A 15 -10.53 -0.73 -2.66
N LEU A 16 -9.59 -0.14 -3.38
CA LEU A 16 -9.85 1.05 -4.20
C LEU A 16 -10.64 0.74 -5.48
N SER A 17 -10.81 -0.54 -5.85
CA SER A 17 -11.63 -0.94 -7.00
C SER A 17 -13.12 -0.94 -6.69
N ASP A 18 -13.51 -1.01 -5.42
CA ASP A 18 -14.91 -1.07 -5.01
C ASP A 18 -15.65 0.28 -5.20
N GLY A 19 -14.90 1.34 -5.49
CA GLY A 19 -15.44 2.70 -5.54
C GLY A 19 -15.71 3.29 -4.16
N GLY A 20 -16.51 4.33 -4.08
CA GLY A 20 -16.89 4.95 -2.82
C GLY A 20 -15.91 6.00 -2.28
N ILE A 21 -14.65 5.98 -2.70
CA ILE A 21 -13.69 7.05 -2.43
C ILE A 21 -13.94 8.19 -3.44
N GLU A 22 -14.37 9.34 -2.95
CA GLU A 22 -14.62 10.50 -3.82
C GLU A 22 -13.31 11.05 -4.41
N TYR A 23 -13.41 11.76 -5.51
CA TYR A 23 -12.28 12.54 -6.03
C TYR A 23 -11.97 13.71 -5.10
N TYR A 24 -10.71 13.87 -4.76
CA TYR A 24 -10.25 14.98 -3.94
C TYR A 24 -10.46 16.32 -4.66
N ARG A 25 -11.14 17.25 -3.99
CA ARG A 25 -11.51 18.57 -4.50
C ARG A 25 -11.00 19.71 -3.61
N GLY A 26 -10.15 19.37 -2.60
CA GLY A 26 -9.58 20.34 -1.68
C GLY A 26 -9.91 20.06 -0.22
N PRO A 27 -9.24 20.73 0.72
CA PRO A 27 -9.35 20.44 2.15
C PRO A 27 -10.67 20.92 2.78
N ASP A 28 -11.33 21.93 2.18
CA ASP A 28 -12.52 22.58 2.74
C ASP A 28 -13.84 21.96 2.21
N ILE A 29 -13.75 20.78 1.61
CA ILE A 29 -14.90 20.05 1.07
C ILE A 29 -15.31 18.95 2.05
N GLU A 30 -16.61 18.84 2.29
CA GLU A 30 -17.15 17.69 2.99
C GLU A 30 -17.20 16.48 2.06
N TYR A 31 -16.60 15.38 2.50
CA TYR A 31 -16.55 14.12 1.77
C TYR A 31 -17.42 13.07 2.46
N ASN A 32 -17.82 12.05 1.71
CA ASN A 32 -18.64 10.97 2.23
C ASN A 32 -17.92 10.18 3.34
N GLU A 33 -18.71 9.40 4.09
CA GLU A 33 -18.20 8.64 5.23
C GLU A 33 -17.14 7.60 4.81
N THR A 34 -17.34 6.92 3.67
CA THR A 34 -16.38 5.93 3.13
C THR A 34 -15.00 6.56 2.91
N THR A 35 -14.94 7.74 2.31
CA THR A 35 -13.70 8.47 2.06
C THR A 35 -13.02 8.88 3.37
N ARG A 36 -13.79 9.43 4.32
CA ARG A 36 -13.26 9.84 5.63
C ARG A 36 -12.73 8.65 6.43
N ASN A 37 -13.47 7.55 6.44
CA ASN A 37 -13.05 6.34 7.15
C ASN A 37 -11.77 5.76 6.55
N ALA A 38 -11.67 5.64 5.22
CA ALA A 38 -10.45 5.16 4.56
C ALA A 38 -9.23 6.05 4.89
N ALA A 39 -9.39 7.37 4.87
CA ALA A 39 -8.32 8.30 5.24
C ALA A 39 -7.89 8.15 6.71
N ASN A 40 -8.85 7.99 7.62
CA ASN A 40 -8.57 7.76 9.03
C ASN A 40 -7.87 6.41 9.25
N ASP A 41 -8.35 5.33 8.64
CA ASP A 41 -7.76 4.00 8.74
C ASP A 41 -6.27 4.00 8.31
N ILE A 42 -5.92 4.74 7.25
CA ILE A 42 -4.51 4.92 6.85
C ILE A 42 -3.72 5.69 7.92
N MET A 43 -4.28 6.78 8.43
CA MET A 43 -3.58 7.62 9.41
C MET A 43 -3.42 6.92 10.76
N ASP A 44 -4.31 5.99 11.11
CA ASP A 44 -4.28 5.26 12.38
C ASP A 44 -3.39 4.00 12.31
N ALA A 45 -3.21 3.40 11.12
CA ALA A 45 -2.38 2.20 10.95
C ALA A 45 -0.87 2.50 11.07
N ASP A 46 -0.13 1.66 11.78
CA ASP A 46 1.34 1.75 11.91
C ASP A 46 2.08 1.23 10.68
N VAL A 47 1.47 0.28 9.99
CA VAL A 47 2.05 -0.38 8.81
C VAL A 47 1.12 -0.26 7.62
N TRP A 48 1.69 0.14 6.48
CA TRP A 48 0.99 0.22 5.20
C TRP A 48 1.49 -0.85 4.24
N LEU A 49 0.64 -1.78 3.88
CA LEU A 49 0.91 -2.73 2.80
C LEU A 49 0.22 -2.22 1.53
N ILE A 50 1.01 -1.62 0.66
CA ILE A 50 0.53 -0.92 -0.54
C ILE A 50 0.60 -1.85 -1.73
N GLY A 51 -0.55 -2.13 -2.34
CA GLY A 51 -0.66 -2.82 -3.62
C GLY A 51 -1.10 -1.86 -4.73
N SER A 52 -0.40 -1.83 -5.85
CA SER A 52 -0.80 -1.03 -7.00
C SER A 52 -0.51 -1.72 -8.33
N PRO A 53 -1.47 -1.71 -9.28
CA PRO A 53 -1.14 -2.04 -10.66
C PRO A 53 -0.34 -0.92 -11.32
N ILE A 54 0.37 -1.25 -12.39
CA ILE A 54 0.97 -0.28 -13.31
C ILE A 54 -0.05 0.08 -14.39
N TYR A 55 -0.45 1.33 -14.43
CA TYR A 55 -1.26 1.90 -15.50
C TYR A 55 -0.51 3.05 -16.18
N ASN A 56 -0.29 2.94 -17.48
CA ASN A 56 0.43 3.97 -18.27
C ASN A 56 1.76 4.39 -17.62
N SER A 57 2.57 3.42 -17.22
CA SER A 57 3.90 3.61 -16.58
C SER A 57 3.86 4.30 -15.21
N PHE A 58 2.71 4.34 -14.55
CA PHE A 58 2.52 4.94 -13.24
C PHE A 58 1.76 4.01 -12.29
N PHE A 59 1.76 4.31 -10.98
CA PHE A 59 0.86 3.62 -10.05
C PHE A 59 -0.58 4.15 -10.21
N SER A 60 -1.56 3.40 -9.69
CA SER A 60 -2.98 3.71 -9.85
C SER A 60 -3.32 5.14 -9.40
N SER A 61 -4.09 5.86 -10.22
CA SER A 61 -4.65 7.17 -9.86
C SER A 61 -5.58 7.10 -8.64
N ALA A 62 -6.26 5.99 -8.43
CA ALA A 62 -7.07 5.77 -7.24
C ALA A 62 -6.21 5.74 -5.96
N LEU A 63 -5.01 5.15 -6.03
CA LEU A 63 -4.05 5.19 -4.92
C LEU A 63 -3.59 6.63 -4.65
N LYS A 64 -3.24 7.39 -5.69
CA LYS A 64 -2.85 8.79 -5.53
C LYS A 64 -3.98 9.63 -4.93
N ASN A 65 -5.21 9.43 -5.42
CA ASN A 65 -6.39 10.12 -4.91
C ASN A 65 -6.61 9.86 -3.40
N LEU A 66 -6.46 8.62 -2.95
CA LEU A 66 -6.59 8.29 -1.52
C LEU A 66 -5.55 9.03 -0.67
N PHE A 67 -4.30 9.15 -1.16
CA PHE A 67 -3.25 9.87 -0.45
C PHE A 67 -3.43 11.39 -0.41
N GLU A 68 -4.32 11.99 -1.21
CA GLU A 68 -4.67 13.42 -1.09
C GLU A 68 -5.39 13.74 0.24
N TYR A 69 -6.06 12.76 0.84
CA TYR A 69 -6.76 12.91 2.11
C TYR A 69 -5.87 12.73 3.34
N VAL A 70 -4.66 12.20 3.16
CA VAL A 70 -3.78 11.84 4.27
C VAL A 70 -3.02 13.05 4.79
N ASN A 71 -3.15 13.31 6.09
CA ASN A 71 -2.40 14.36 6.75
C ASN A 71 -0.98 13.88 7.09
N TYR A 72 0.02 14.39 6.37
CA TYR A 72 1.43 14.04 6.56
C TYR A 72 1.98 14.25 7.98
N LYS A 73 1.31 15.06 8.82
CA LYS A 73 1.69 15.27 10.23
C LYS A 73 1.37 14.07 11.12
N LYS A 74 0.49 13.17 10.66
CA LYS A 74 0.07 11.96 11.40
C LYS A 74 0.81 10.71 10.94
N THR A 75 1.75 10.83 10.00
CA THR A 75 2.37 9.67 9.35
C THR A 75 3.84 9.39 9.70
N PRO A 76 4.59 10.26 10.40
CA PRO A 76 5.97 9.94 10.78
C PRO A 76 6.05 8.67 11.63
N GLY A 77 7.05 7.83 11.33
CA GLY A 77 7.28 6.58 12.07
C GLY A 77 6.52 5.36 11.53
N LYS A 78 5.65 5.54 10.55
CA LYS A 78 4.98 4.41 9.88
C LYS A 78 5.92 3.70 8.91
N ILE A 79 5.65 2.43 8.66
CA ILE A 79 6.41 1.59 7.74
C ILE A 79 5.53 1.16 6.57
N ALA A 80 6.07 1.14 5.36
CA ALA A 80 5.36 0.67 4.18
C ALA A 80 6.07 -0.49 3.49
N GLY A 81 5.32 -1.55 3.16
CA GLY A 81 5.67 -2.59 2.21
C GLY A 81 4.98 -2.36 0.87
N ILE A 82 5.67 -2.63 -0.24
CA ILE A 82 5.18 -2.30 -1.59
C ILE A 82 5.06 -3.56 -2.44
N THR A 83 3.91 -3.74 -3.06
CA THR A 83 3.64 -4.77 -4.07
C THR A 83 3.14 -4.11 -5.34
N ILE A 84 3.71 -4.48 -6.48
CA ILE A 84 3.36 -3.90 -7.79
C ILE A 84 2.96 -5.02 -8.75
N LEU A 85 1.83 -4.85 -9.42
CA LEU A 85 1.33 -5.75 -10.45
C LEU A 85 1.43 -5.10 -11.83
N ALA A 86 1.97 -5.81 -12.81
CA ALA A 86 2.04 -5.36 -14.18
C ALA A 86 1.66 -6.47 -15.17
N ALA A 87 1.30 -6.08 -16.40
CA ALA A 87 1.05 -7.03 -17.48
C ALA A 87 2.32 -7.78 -17.95
N GLY A 88 3.50 -7.21 -17.68
CA GLY A 88 4.81 -7.78 -18.02
C GLY A 88 5.92 -7.21 -17.14
N ASN A 89 7.16 -7.45 -17.48
CA ASN A 89 8.33 -7.15 -16.63
C ASN A 89 8.88 -5.71 -16.75
N ILE A 90 8.12 -4.79 -17.35
CA ILE A 90 8.58 -3.43 -17.61
C ILE A 90 7.94 -2.45 -16.61
N GLY A 91 8.73 -1.51 -16.10
CA GLY A 91 8.25 -0.38 -15.31
C GLY A 91 8.19 -0.61 -13.80
N PHE A 92 8.46 -1.80 -13.29
CA PHE A 92 8.40 -2.10 -11.86
C PHE A 92 9.24 -1.16 -11.00
N VAL A 93 10.52 -0.99 -11.35
CA VAL A 93 11.46 -0.14 -10.59
C VAL A 93 11.04 1.32 -10.66
N ASN A 94 10.54 1.79 -11.81
CA ASN A 94 10.06 3.16 -11.94
C ASN A 94 8.86 3.41 -11.01
N VAL A 95 7.88 2.51 -11.01
CA VAL A 95 6.69 2.66 -10.16
C VAL A 95 7.03 2.50 -8.68
N GLN A 96 7.94 1.58 -8.33
CA GLN A 96 8.46 1.48 -6.97
C GLN A 96 9.08 2.82 -6.52
N THR A 97 9.91 3.44 -7.36
CA THR A 97 10.55 4.73 -7.07
C THR A 97 9.50 5.81 -6.83
N LEU A 98 8.45 5.89 -7.66
CA LEU A 98 7.38 6.86 -7.51
C LEU A 98 6.60 6.67 -6.20
N ILE A 99 6.29 5.42 -5.83
CA ILE A 99 5.61 5.13 -4.55
C ILE A 99 6.55 5.46 -3.39
N THR A 100 7.82 5.11 -3.47
CA THR A 100 8.82 5.43 -2.43
C THR A 100 8.98 6.95 -2.24
N GLN A 101 8.97 7.71 -3.34
CA GLN A 101 8.99 9.18 -3.29
C GLN A 101 7.73 9.73 -2.61
N LEU A 102 6.56 9.16 -2.89
CA LEU A 102 5.30 9.52 -2.22
C LEU A 102 5.39 9.22 -0.71
N MET A 103 5.93 8.06 -0.33
CA MET A 103 6.13 7.70 1.08
C MET A 103 7.10 8.65 1.78
N SER A 104 8.16 9.08 1.10
CA SER A 104 9.12 10.06 1.64
C SER A 104 8.45 11.40 1.97
N TYR A 105 7.50 11.87 1.16
CA TYR A 105 6.69 13.05 1.46
C TYR A 105 5.91 12.87 2.77
N PHE A 106 5.34 11.69 2.97
CA PHE A 106 4.62 11.34 4.20
C PHE A 106 5.54 10.95 5.37
N ARG A 107 6.86 10.99 5.21
CA ARG A 107 7.86 10.57 6.23
C ARG A 107 7.67 9.12 6.69
N VAL A 108 7.22 8.27 5.78
CA VAL A 108 7.03 6.83 5.98
C VAL A 108 8.27 6.09 5.50
N ILE A 109 8.77 5.18 6.31
CA ILE A 109 9.92 4.33 5.96
C ILE A 109 9.43 3.20 5.07
N THR A 110 10.00 3.07 3.87
CA THR A 110 9.67 1.96 2.98
C THR A 110 10.61 0.77 3.20
N ASN A 111 10.05 -0.43 3.30
CA ASN A 111 10.82 -1.65 3.17
C ASN A 111 11.47 -1.67 1.77
N PRO A 112 12.80 -1.78 1.65
CA PRO A 112 13.48 -1.80 0.36
C PRO A 112 13.11 -3.02 -0.50
N LYS A 113 12.60 -4.10 0.12
CA LYS A 113 12.15 -5.31 -0.54
C LYS A 113 10.73 -5.12 -1.08
N ALA A 114 10.60 -4.57 -2.29
CA ALA A 114 9.32 -4.57 -3.00
C ALA A 114 9.07 -5.92 -3.68
N VAL A 115 7.81 -6.29 -3.84
CA VAL A 115 7.41 -7.52 -4.55
C VAL A 115 6.76 -7.15 -5.87
N PHE A 116 7.27 -7.73 -6.94
CA PHE A 116 6.77 -7.55 -8.30
C PHE A 116 6.00 -8.79 -8.75
N LEU A 117 4.79 -8.56 -9.22
CA LEU A 117 3.89 -9.58 -9.73
C LEU A 117 3.55 -9.29 -11.18
N THR A 118 3.45 -10.33 -12.00
CA THR A 118 2.89 -10.21 -13.35
C THR A 118 1.49 -10.81 -13.39
N THR A 119 0.72 -10.49 -14.41
CA THR A 119 -0.59 -11.11 -14.63
C THR A 119 -0.53 -12.63 -14.78
N GLU A 120 0.62 -13.19 -15.16
CA GLU A 120 0.85 -14.63 -15.22
C GLU A 120 0.99 -15.28 -13.83
N SER A 121 1.44 -14.49 -12.82
CA SER A 121 1.62 -14.97 -11.44
C SER A 121 0.36 -14.87 -10.58
N VAL A 122 -0.75 -14.38 -11.15
CA VAL A 122 -2.01 -14.19 -10.44
C VAL A 122 -3.19 -14.75 -11.25
N SER A 123 -4.22 -15.24 -10.58
CA SER A 123 -5.47 -15.68 -11.18
C SER A 123 -6.62 -15.23 -10.30
N GLU A 124 -7.60 -14.53 -10.86
CA GLU A 124 -8.73 -13.96 -10.13
C GLU A 124 -8.27 -13.18 -8.87
N ASN A 125 -8.47 -13.74 -7.70
CA ASN A 125 -8.14 -13.13 -6.40
C ASN A 125 -7.00 -13.84 -5.68
N SER A 126 -6.17 -14.62 -6.37
CA SER A 126 -5.09 -15.39 -5.77
C SER A 126 -3.77 -15.27 -6.51
N ILE A 127 -2.68 -15.40 -5.78
CA ILE A 127 -1.34 -15.56 -6.36
C ILE A 127 -1.14 -17.05 -6.63
N THR A 128 -0.87 -17.40 -7.88
CA THR A 128 -0.70 -18.79 -8.33
C THR A 128 0.78 -19.22 -8.35
N ASP A 129 1.70 -18.28 -8.44
CA ASP A 129 3.14 -18.49 -8.39
C ASP A 129 3.60 -18.61 -6.94
N GLU A 130 4.07 -19.79 -6.53
CA GLU A 130 4.48 -20.05 -5.14
C GLU A 130 5.75 -19.28 -4.73
N GLU A 131 6.66 -18.98 -5.67
CA GLU A 131 7.83 -18.14 -5.38
C GLU A 131 7.41 -16.69 -5.12
N ALA A 132 6.53 -16.14 -5.95
CA ALA A 132 5.97 -14.81 -5.75
C ALA A 132 5.21 -14.71 -4.42
N LYS A 133 4.47 -15.75 -4.07
CA LYS A 133 3.74 -15.86 -2.81
C LYS A 133 4.68 -15.92 -1.59
N SER A 134 5.80 -16.65 -1.71
CA SER A 134 6.83 -16.69 -0.67
C SER A 134 7.46 -15.31 -0.48
N ARG A 135 7.87 -14.66 -1.56
CA ARG A 135 8.45 -13.31 -1.52
C ARG A 135 7.50 -12.28 -0.90
N LEU A 136 6.19 -12.40 -1.19
CA LEU A 136 5.19 -11.52 -0.59
C LEU A 136 5.09 -11.73 0.93
N LYS A 137 5.07 -12.97 1.40
CA LYS A 137 5.07 -13.28 2.83
C LYS A 137 6.31 -12.76 3.53
N GLU A 138 7.50 -12.98 2.94
CA GLU A 138 8.77 -12.47 3.46
C GLU A 138 8.75 -10.93 3.57
N MET A 139 8.28 -10.22 2.53
CA MET A 139 8.17 -8.77 2.56
C MET A 139 7.23 -8.30 3.68
N VAL A 140 6.10 -8.98 3.87
CA VAL A 140 5.17 -8.66 4.97
C VAL A 140 5.84 -8.89 6.33
N ASP A 141 6.50 -10.05 6.53
CA ASP A 141 7.17 -10.38 7.79
C ASP A 141 8.28 -9.36 8.12
N GLU A 142 9.12 -9.02 7.16
CA GLU A 142 10.16 -8.01 7.33
C GLU A 142 9.58 -6.62 7.64
N THR A 143 8.48 -6.23 6.97
CA THR A 143 7.83 -4.95 7.21
C THR A 143 7.28 -4.87 8.65
N LEU A 144 6.65 -5.94 9.13
CA LEU A 144 6.15 -6.02 10.51
C LEU A 144 7.30 -6.04 11.53
N GLU A 145 8.42 -6.72 11.21
CA GLU A 145 9.60 -6.74 12.07
C GLU A 145 10.24 -5.35 12.21
N ILE A 146 10.38 -4.60 11.09
CA ILE A 146 10.89 -3.22 11.10
C ILE A 146 10.00 -2.34 11.97
N ALA A 147 8.67 -2.42 11.80
CA ALA A 147 7.72 -1.66 12.60
C ALA A 147 7.84 -2.00 14.09
N SER A 148 7.91 -3.29 14.44
CA SER A 148 8.08 -3.73 15.83
C SER A 148 9.36 -3.17 16.46
N LYS A 149 10.49 -3.22 15.76
CA LYS A 149 11.77 -2.68 16.25
C LYS A 149 11.74 -1.17 16.43
N LEU A 150 11.05 -0.45 15.56
CA LEU A 150 10.96 1.01 15.63
C LEU A 150 10.10 1.46 16.82
N HIS A 151 9.03 0.74 17.15
CA HIS A 151 8.06 1.10 18.18
C HIS A 151 8.40 0.52 19.58
N GLN A 152 9.45 -0.29 19.70
CA GLN A 152 9.93 -0.81 21.00
C GLN A 152 10.81 0.19 21.78
N ASN A 153 11.13 1.36 21.22
CA ASN A 153 11.86 2.45 21.85
C ASN A 153 10.91 3.60 22.18
#